data_61fcd0181dfc04633a2fc1b7de3fc93a
#
_entry.id   61fcd0181dfc04633a2fc1b7de3fc93a
#
_cell.length_a   1.000
_cell.length_b   1.000
_cell.length_c   1.000
_cell.angle_alpha   90.00
_cell.angle_beta   90.00
_cell.angle_gamma   90.00
#
_symmetry.space_group_name_H-M   'P 1'
#
loop_
_entity.id
_entity.type
_entity.pdbx_description
1 polymer ?
#
loop_
_entity_poly.entity_id
_entity_poly.type
_entity_poly.pdbx_seq_one_letter_code
_entity_poly.pdbx_strand_id
1 'polypeptide(L)'
;MKLIIEQLLKSFGNKKVLKNISFTFEEGKIYGLLGRNGAGKTTLFNCLNQDMKVDSGKFYLEIDGVCQDLTADRMGYVLSTPAVPEFLTGREFLKFFIDINEKSMTHLKSIDAYFDDIGIEMEDRDKLLKDYSHGMKNKMQMLINMMAEPDVLLLDEPLTSLD
;
A
#
# COMPACT_ATOMS: atom_id res chain seq x y z
N MET A 1 -9.25 1.40 16.46
CA MET A 1 -8.28 2.33 15.83
C MET A 1 -8.99 3.22 14.82
N LYS A 2 -8.48 4.46 14.60
CA LYS A 2 -8.96 5.38 13.54
C LYS A 2 -7.79 6.09 12.90
N LEU A 3 -7.81 6.30 11.57
CA LEU A 3 -6.93 7.25 10.90
C LEU A 3 -7.68 8.58 10.76
N ILE A 4 -7.12 9.63 11.32
CA ILE A 4 -7.71 10.97 11.35
C ILE A 4 -6.89 11.89 10.46
N ILE A 5 -7.56 12.61 9.56
CA ILE A 5 -6.99 13.66 8.71
C ILE A 5 -7.67 14.97 9.11
N GLU A 6 -6.86 16.00 9.40
CA GLU A 6 -7.34 17.31 9.78
C GLU A 6 -6.76 18.40 8.89
N GLN A 7 -7.63 19.08 8.16
CA GLN A 7 -7.35 20.28 7.38
C GLN A 7 -6.12 20.16 6.44
N LEU A 8 -5.96 18.98 5.79
CA LEU A 8 -4.81 18.70 4.95
C LEU A 8 -4.82 19.57 3.70
N LEU A 9 -3.74 20.29 3.47
CA LEU A 9 -3.50 21.13 2.31
C LEU A 9 -2.27 20.67 1.55
N LYS A 10 -2.36 20.66 0.21
CA LYS A 10 -1.22 20.44 -0.68
C LYS A 10 -1.39 21.21 -1.97
N SER A 11 -0.33 21.92 -2.35
CA SER A 11 -0.27 22.71 -3.59
C SER A 11 0.98 22.38 -4.39
N PHE A 12 0.93 22.58 -5.70
CA PHE A 12 2.07 22.53 -6.60
C PHE A 12 2.12 23.86 -7.36
N GLY A 13 3.09 24.71 -6.99
CA GLY A 13 3.11 26.09 -7.43
C GLY A 13 1.80 26.80 -7.06
N ASN A 14 1.12 27.34 -8.03
CA ASN A 14 -0.16 28.05 -7.81
C ASN A 14 -1.39 27.15 -7.81
N LYS A 15 -1.23 25.83 -8.06
CA LYS A 15 -2.35 24.90 -8.14
C LYS A 15 -2.57 24.22 -6.78
N LYS A 16 -3.68 24.53 -6.11
CA LYS A 16 -4.13 23.80 -4.91
C LYS A 16 -4.75 22.49 -5.32
N VAL A 17 -4.16 21.35 -4.87
CA VAL A 17 -4.61 19.99 -5.18
C VAL A 17 -5.42 19.41 -4.03
N LEU A 18 -4.88 19.38 -2.81
CA LEU A 18 -5.67 19.08 -1.62
C LEU A 18 -6.13 20.38 -0.98
N LYS A 19 -7.44 20.52 -0.78
CA LYS A 19 -8.08 21.77 -0.39
C LYS A 19 -8.76 21.64 0.96
N ASN A 20 -7.98 21.62 2.04
CA ASN A 20 -8.52 21.52 3.40
C ASN A 20 -9.29 20.20 3.64
N ILE A 21 -8.65 19.07 3.34
CA ILE A 21 -9.26 17.76 3.50
C ILE A 21 -9.30 17.38 4.97
N SER A 22 -10.48 17.03 5.46
CA SER A 22 -10.67 16.48 6.80
C SER A 22 -11.56 15.25 6.69
N PHE A 23 -11.12 14.13 7.25
CA PHE A 23 -11.89 12.89 7.26
C PHE A 23 -11.38 11.95 8.36
N THR A 24 -12.26 11.06 8.83
CA THR A 24 -11.92 10.00 9.78
C THR A 24 -12.24 8.65 9.17
N PHE A 25 -11.22 7.81 9.05
CA PHE A 25 -11.34 6.41 8.66
C PHE A 25 -11.39 5.53 9.90
N GLU A 26 -12.32 4.59 9.93
CA GLU A 26 -12.49 3.66 11.05
C GLU A 26 -11.94 2.28 10.68
N GLU A 27 -11.37 1.61 11.65
CA GLU A 27 -10.87 0.24 11.55
C GLU A 27 -11.94 -0.73 11.05
N GLY A 28 -11.51 -1.77 10.31
CA GLY A 28 -12.38 -2.81 9.79
C GLY A 28 -13.28 -2.38 8.64
N LYS A 29 -13.08 -1.17 8.09
CA LYS A 29 -13.85 -0.64 6.95
C LYS A 29 -12.98 -0.47 5.71
N ILE A 30 -13.61 -0.67 4.56
CA ILE A 30 -13.03 -0.37 3.24
C ILE A 30 -13.67 0.91 2.72
N TYR A 31 -12.83 1.87 2.32
CA TYR A 31 -13.26 3.17 1.80
C TYR A 31 -12.85 3.32 0.34
N GLY A 32 -13.78 3.73 -0.52
CA GLY A 32 -13.50 4.06 -1.91
C GLY A 32 -13.28 5.57 -2.09
N LEU A 33 -12.10 5.95 -2.59
CA LEU A 33 -11.79 7.33 -2.96
C LEU A 33 -12.12 7.57 -4.44
N LEU A 34 -13.25 8.22 -4.71
CA LEU A 34 -13.73 8.47 -6.07
C LEU A 34 -13.39 9.90 -6.51
N GLY A 35 -13.06 10.06 -7.79
CA GLY A 35 -12.77 11.36 -8.37
C GLY A 35 -12.16 11.25 -9.76
N ARG A 36 -12.24 12.34 -10.54
CA ARG A 36 -11.65 12.42 -11.88
C ARG A 36 -10.12 12.27 -11.82
N ASN A 37 -9.50 11.90 -12.95
CA ASN A 37 -8.03 11.93 -13.06
C ASN A 37 -7.51 13.35 -12.78
N GLY A 38 -6.45 13.44 -11.97
CA GLY A 38 -5.91 14.72 -11.52
C GLY A 38 -6.67 15.39 -10.36
N ALA A 39 -7.68 14.73 -9.76
CA ALA A 39 -8.41 15.26 -8.59
C ALA A 39 -7.59 15.28 -7.30
N GLY A 40 -6.42 14.62 -7.28
CA GLY A 40 -5.53 14.57 -6.11
C GLY A 40 -5.57 13.27 -5.32
N LYS A 41 -6.18 12.20 -5.83
CA LYS A 41 -6.23 10.89 -5.16
C LYS A 41 -4.83 10.37 -4.80
N THR A 42 -3.98 10.17 -5.81
CA THR A 42 -2.58 9.76 -5.63
C THR A 42 -1.78 10.76 -4.79
N THR A 43 -2.06 12.07 -4.91
CA THR A 43 -1.43 13.09 -4.05
C THR A 43 -1.77 12.88 -2.58
N LEU A 44 -3.04 12.57 -2.27
CA LEU A 44 -3.46 12.26 -0.90
C LEU A 44 -2.73 11.03 -0.38
N PHE A 45 -2.66 9.95 -1.17
CA PHE A 45 -1.96 8.72 -0.80
C PHE A 45 -0.47 8.97 -0.55
N ASN A 46 0.20 9.69 -1.44
CA ASN A 46 1.62 10.03 -1.26
C ASN A 46 1.86 10.93 -0.04
N CYS A 47 0.91 11.80 0.32
CA CYS A 47 1.00 12.56 1.55
C CYS A 47 0.85 11.66 2.79
N LEU A 48 -0.12 10.74 2.79
CA LEU A 48 -0.33 9.80 3.89
C LEU A 48 0.83 8.82 4.04
N ASN A 49 1.37 8.33 2.92
CA ASN A 49 2.57 7.47 2.90
C ASN A 49 3.87 8.22 3.21
N GLN A 50 3.81 9.53 3.40
CA GLN A 50 4.95 10.42 3.69
C GLN A 50 6.00 10.54 2.57
N ASP A 51 5.70 10.05 1.37
CA ASP A 51 6.52 10.28 0.17
C ASP A 51 6.48 11.77 -0.25
N MET A 52 5.45 12.48 0.22
CA MET A 52 5.24 13.88 -0.10
C MET A 52 4.84 14.67 1.16
N LYS A 53 5.59 15.72 1.45
CA LYS A 53 5.29 16.62 2.57
C LYS A 53 4.02 17.43 2.29
N VAL A 54 3.12 17.50 3.27
CA VAL A 54 1.95 18.38 3.26
C VAL A 54 2.35 19.84 3.46
N ASP A 55 1.55 20.78 2.93
CA ASP A 55 1.79 22.20 3.12
C ASP A 55 1.26 22.68 4.49
N SER A 56 0.13 22.13 4.91
CA SER A 56 -0.44 22.31 6.26
C SER A 56 -1.46 21.22 6.58
N GLY A 57 -1.95 21.23 7.82
CA GLY A 57 -2.80 20.18 8.36
C GLY A 57 -1.96 19.04 8.95
N LYS A 58 -2.63 18.02 9.42
CA LYS A 58 -2.00 16.83 10.01
C LYS A 58 -2.84 15.58 9.78
N PHE A 59 -2.20 14.43 9.96
CA PHE A 59 -2.86 13.12 10.00
C PHE A 59 -2.15 12.25 11.04
N TYR A 60 -2.90 11.37 11.67
CA TYR A 60 -2.42 10.53 12.75
C TYR A 60 -3.36 9.35 12.99
N LEU A 61 -2.89 8.34 13.71
CA LEU A 61 -3.72 7.26 14.24
C LEU A 61 -4.23 7.61 15.63
N GLU A 62 -5.48 7.30 15.90
CA GLU A 62 -6.06 7.28 17.25
C GLU A 62 -6.31 5.81 17.63
N ILE A 63 -5.63 5.34 18.66
CA ILE A 63 -5.75 3.99 19.21
C ILE A 63 -6.13 4.11 20.68
N ASP A 64 -7.29 3.58 21.05
CA ASP A 64 -7.82 3.62 22.41
C ASP A 64 -7.83 5.04 23.02
N GLY A 65 -8.14 6.04 22.17
CA GLY A 65 -8.19 7.45 22.56
C GLY A 65 -6.81 8.15 22.63
N VAL A 66 -5.71 7.45 22.29
CA VAL A 66 -4.36 8.02 22.25
C VAL A 66 -3.95 8.30 20.81
N CYS A 67 -3.53 9.54 20.54
CA CYS A 67 -2.99 9.93 19.24
C CYS A 67 -1.56 9.42 19.09
N GLN A 68 -1.27 8.78 17.95
CA GLN A 68 0.04 8.24 17.59
C GLN A 68 0.39 8.64 16.16
N ASP A 69 1.66 8.84 15.90
CA ASP A 69 2.12 9.12 14.52
C ASP A 69 1.87 7.90 13.62
N LEU A 70 1.46 8.18 12.40
CA LEU A 70 1.38 7.18 11.34
C LEU A 70 2.78 7.01 10.75
N THR A 71 3.47 5.96 11.19
CA THR A 71 4.83 5.63 10.73
C THR A 71 4.81 4.72 9.51
N ALA A 72 5.90 4.67 8.76
CA ALA A 72 5.99 3.91 7.50
C ALA A 72 5.78 2.39 7.70
N ASP A 73 6.20 1.84 8.83
CA ASP A 73 6.00 0.43 9.20
C ASP A 73 4.54 0.05 9.47
N ARG A 74 3.68 1.06 9.70
CA ARG A 74 2.24 0.90 9.91
C ARG A 74 1.40 1.09 8.65
N MET A 75 2.06 1.41 7.52
CA MET A 75 1.44 1.75 6.26
C MET A 75 1.82 0.73 5.18
N GLY A 76 0.83 0.18 4.48
CA GLY A 76 1.01 -0.52 3.22
C GLY A 76 0.56 0.38 2.06
N TYR A 77 1.31 0.38 0.96
CA TYR A 77 0.94 1.14 -0.23
C TYR A 77 1.15 0.32 -1.50
N VAL A 78 0.05 -0.05 -2.12
CA VAL A 78 0.02 -0.71 -3.43
C VAL A 78 -0.08 0.36 -4.50
N LEU A 79 1.00 0.53 -5.25
CA LEU A 79 1.10 1.52 -6.33
C LEU A 79 0.34 1.07 -7.58
N SER A 80 -0.20 2.01 -8.35
CA SER A 80 -0.82 1.74 -9.65
C SER A 80 0.15 1.15 -10.68
N THR A 81 1.44 1.50 -10.57
CA THR A 81 2.51 0.85 -11.31
C THR A 81 3.32 0.01 -10.34
N PRO A 82 3.31 -1.33 -10.47
CA PRO A 82 3.94 -2.20 -9.48
C PRO A 82 5.46 -2.00 -9.44
N ALA A 83 5.96 -1.82 -8.22
CA ALA A 83 7.38 -1.73 -7.91
C ALA A 83 7.84 -3.04 -7.28
N VAL A 84 8.48 -3.90 -8.07
CA VAL A 84 9.05 -5.18 -7.61
C VAL A 84 10.51 -5.31 -8.05
N PRO A 85 11.37 -6.04 -7.31
CA PRO A 85 12.78 -6.22 -7.67
C PRO A 85 12.91 -7.17 -8.88
N GLU A 86 12.98 -6.63 -10.07
CA GLU A 86 12.90 -7.38 -11.34
C GLU A 86 14.00 -8.43 -11.52
N PHE A 87 15.10 -8.34 -10.77
CA PHE A 87 16.23 -9.26 -10.81
C PHE A 87 16.09 -10.51 -9.91
N LEU A 88 15.03 -10.59 -9.10
CA LEU A 88 14.69 -11.76 -8.29
C LEU A 88 13.62 -12.60 -8.98
N THR A 89 13.60 -13.90 -8.67
CA THR A 89 12.45 -14.74 -8.95
C THR A 89 11.32 -14.45 -7.97
N GLY A 90 10.07 -14.85 -8.31
CA GLY A 90 8.95 -14.69 -7.40
C GLY A 90 9.21 -15.35 -6.03
N ARG A 91 9.78 -16.57 -6.04
CA ARG A 91 10.11 -17.33 -4.84
C ARG A 91 11.22 -16.67 -4.01
N GLU A 92 12.28 -16.19 -4.65
CA GLU A 92 13.35 -15.47 -3.96
C GLU A 92 12.85 -14.18 -3.33
N PHE A 93 11.96 -13.46 -4.01
CA PHE A 93 11.38 -12.23 -3.48
C PHE A 93 10.53 -12.47 -2.24
N LEU A 94 9.62 -13.47 -2.27
CA LEU A 94 8.83 -13.83 -1.08
C LEU A 94 9.72 -14.30 0.06
N LYS A 95 10.71 -15.15 -0.22
CA LYS A 95 11.66 -15.60 0.80
C LYS A 95 12.40 -14.43 1.43
N PHE A 96 12.96 -13.55 0.62
CA PHE A 96 13.65 -12.33 1.10
C PHE A 96 12.73 -11.48 1.98
N PHE A 97 11.48 -11.27 1.55
CA PHE A 97 10.51 -10.49 2.32
C PHE A 97 10.21 -11.14 3.68
N ILE A 98 10.01 -12.46 3.70
CA ILE A 98 9.77 -13.23 4.94
C ILE A 98 10.99 -13.12 5.86
N ASP A 99 12.20 -13.38 5.35
CA ASP A 99 13.42 -13.40 6.15
C ASP A 99 13.66 -12.07 6.90
N ILE A 100 13.31 -10.92 6.30
CA ILE A 100 13.47 -9.61 6.95
C ILE A 100 12.31 -9.22 7.86
N ASN A 101 11.11 -9.78 7.65
CA ASN A 101 9.89 -9.40 8.41
C ASN A 101 9.41 -10.50 9.37
N GLU A 102 10.06 -11.66 9.44
CA GLU A 102 9.63 -12.84 10.22
C GLU A 102 9.19 -12.50 11.65
N LYS A 103 9.92 -11.59 12.30
CA LYS A 103 9.65 -11.21 13.69
C LYS A 103 8.37 -10.38 13.90
N SER A 104 7.89 -9.73 12.85
CA SER A 104 6.69 -8.88 12.87
C SER A 104 5.46 -9.58 12.30
N MET A 105 5.64 -10.72 11.61
CA MET A 105 4.54 -11.46 11.00
C MET A 105 3.88 -12.39 12.01
N THR A 106 2.54 -12.30 12.13
CA THR A 106 1.77 -13.09 13.11
C THR A 106 1.41 -14.49 12.57
N HIS A 107 1.25 -14.64 11.26
CA HIS A 107 0.80 -15.88 10.61
C HIS A 107 1.63 -16.22 9.38
N LEU A 108 2.72 -16.97 9.59
CA LEU A 108 3.54 -17.47 8.48
C LEU A 108 2.90 -18.68 7.80
N LYS A 109 2.77 -18.61 6.48
CA LYS A 109 2.43 -19.73 5.58
C LYS A 109 3.67 -20.22 4.84
N SER A 110 3.56 -21.37 4.16
CA SER A 110 4.58 -21.76 3.19
C SER A 110 4.60 -20.81 1.99
N ILE A 111 5.75 -20.65 1.35
CA ILE A 111 5.89 -19.78 0.16
C ILE A 111 4.88 -20.19 -0.93
N ASP A 112 4.68 -21.51 -1.13
CA ASP A 112 3.73 -22.01 -2.12
C ASP A 112 2.28 -21.66 -1.77
N ALA A 113 1.90 -21.70 -0.49
CA ALA A 113 0.58 -21.29 -0.05
C ALA A 113 0.30 -19.80 -0.31
N TYR A 114 1.32 -18.94 -0.18
CA TYR A 114 1.18 -17.53 -0.55
C TYR A 114 0.96 -17.33 -2.07
N PHE A 115 1.64 -18.11 -2.91
CA PHE A 115 1.40 -18.08 -4.35
C PHE A 115 0.00 -18.59 -4.71
N ASP A 116 -0.49 -19.63 -4.03
CA ASP A 116 -1.84 -20.16 -4.22
C ASP A 116 -2.90 -19.10 -3.87
N ASP A 117 -2.71 -18.35 -2.77
CA ASP A 117 -3.61 -17.28 -2.34
C ASP A 117 -3.81 -16.20 -3.41
N ILE A 118 -2.78 -15.91 -4.20
CA ILE A 118 -2.82 -14.87 -5.25
C ILE A 118 -2.96 -15.45 -6.66
N GLY A 119 -3.10 -16.77 -6.79
CA GLY A 119 -3.28 -17.46 -8.07
C GLY A 119 -2.13 -17.22 -9.05
N ILE A 120 -0.88 -17.46 -8.59
CA ILE A 120 0.30 -17.57 -9.47
C ILE A 120 0.63 -19.03 -9.66
N GLU A 121 0.59 -19.47 -10.93
CA GLU A 121 0.80 -20.85 -11.32
C GLU A 121 2.20 -21.35 -10.95
N MET A 122 2.32 -22.65 -10.67
CA MET A 122 3.57 -23.25 -10.18
C MET A 122 4.74 -23.03 -11.14
N GLU A 123 4.49 -23.04 -12.45
CA GLU A 123 5.50 -22.83 -13.50
C GLU A 123 6.05 -21.41 -13.58
N ASP A 124 5.35 -20.44 -12.97
CA ASP A 124 5.73 -19.01 -12.97
C ASP A 124 6.52 -18.60 -11.71
N ARG A 125 6.38 -19.37 -10.61
CA ARG A 125 6.93 -19.00 -9.28
C ARG A 125 8.44 -18.80 -9.25
N ASP A 126 9.15 -19.58 -10.09
CA ASP A 126 10.61 -19.53 -10.22
C ASP A 126 11.10 -18.70 -11.41
N LYS A 127 10.20 -18.04 -12.17
CA LYS A 127 10.57 -17.06 -13.19
C LYS A 127 11.01 -15.74 -12.54
N LEU A 128 11.87 -14.99 -13.24
CA LEU A 128 12.27 -13.66 -12.80
C LEU A 128 11.06 -12.71 -12.81
N LEU A 129 10.97 -11.82 -11.83
CA LEU A 129 9.88 -10.84 -11.74
C LEU A 129 9.84 -9.89 -12.93
N LYS A 130 10.95 -9.66 -13.63
CA LYS A 130 10.94 -8.90 -14.90
C LYS A 130 10.06 -9.55 -15.98
N ASP A 131 9.95 -10.89 -15.95
CA ASP A 131 9.20 -11.68 -16.94
C ASP A 131 7.73 -11.90 -16.51
N TYR A 132 7.34 -11.42 -15.32
CA TYR A 132 5.96 -11.42 -14.87
C TYR A 132 5.13 -10.41 -15.65
N SER A 133 3.87 -10.77 -15.94
CA SER A 133 2.90 -9.82 -16.47
C SER A 133 2.67 -8.67 -15.48
N HIS A 134 2.11 -7.56 -15.96
CA HIS A 134 1.78 -6.44 -15.10
C HIS A 134 0.81 -6.87 -13.98
N GLY A 135 -0.20 -7.69 -14.29
CA GLY A 135 -1.12 -8.24 -13.31
C GLY A 135 -0.42 -9.14 -12.26
N MET A 136 0.52 -10.00 -12.69
CA MET A 136 1.30 -10.81 -11.75
C MET A 136 2.19 -9.96 -10.84
N LYS A 137 2.83 -8.90 -11.37
CA LYS A 137 3.61 -7.95 -10.55
C LYS A 137 2.72 -7.23 -9.53
N ASN A 138 1.51 -6.83 -9.92
CA ASN A 138 0.52 -6.24 -9.01
C ASN A 138 0.11 -7.21 -7.91
N LYS A 139 -0.17 -8.47 -8.24
CA LYS A 139 -0.48 -9.52 -7.26
C LYS A 139 0.66 -9.69 -6.25
N MET A 140 1.92 -9.72 -6.70
CA MET A 140 3.08 -9.81 -5.81
C MET A 140 3.20 -8.60 -4.89
N GLN A 141 3.05 -7.38 -5.43
CA GLN A 141 3.08 -6.15 -4.63
C GLN A 141 1.94 -6.11 -3.59
N MET A 142 0.74 -6.53 -3.98
CA MET A 142 -0.40 -6.63 -3.06
C MET A 142 -0.12 -7.64 -1.96
N LEU A 143 0.40 -8.83 -2.32
CA LEU A 143 0.70 -9.89 -1.37
C LEU A 143 1.66 -9.43 -0.27
N ILE A 144 2.81 -8.84 -0.63
CA ILE A 144 3.80 -8.39 0.37
C ILE A 144 3.25 -7.29 1.27
N ASN A 145 2.42 -6.38 0.73
CA ASN A 145 1.76 -5.37 1.54
C ASN A 145 0.75 -5.98 2.51
N MET A 146 0.03 -7.02 2.11
CA MET A 146 -0.90 -7.74 3.00
C MET A 146 -0.15 -8.57 4.05
N MET A 147 0.96 -9.20 3.67
CA MET A 147 1.81 -9.98 4.59
C MET A 147 2.45 -9.12 5.68
N ALA A 148 2.71 -7.85 5.40
CA ALA A 148 3.22 -6.90 6.38
C ALA A 148 2.19 -6.55 7.47
N GLU A 149 0.91 -6.93 7.30
CA GLU A 149 -0.20 -6.66 8.24
C GLU A 149 -0.25 -5.17 8.69
N PRO A 150 -0.26 -4.20 7.73
CA PRO A 150 -0.24 -2.78 8.08
C PRO A 150 -1.54 -2.35 8.74
N ASP A 151 -1.49 -1.34 9.63
CA ASP A 151 -2.68 -0.72 10.19
C ASP A 151 -3.53 0.00 9.14
N VAL A 152 -2.88 0.56 8.13
CA VAL A 152 -3.52 1.26 7.00
C VAL A 152 -2.96 0.72 5.69
N LEU A 153 -3.85 0.25 4.81
CA LEU A 153 -3.49 -0.19 3.46
C LEU A 153 -4.07 0.77 2.42
N LEU A 154 -3.21 1.41 1.66
CA LEU A 154 -3.58 2.26 0.53
C LEU A 154 -3.47 1.46 -0.78
N LEU A 155 -4.52 1.52 -1.60
CA LEU A 155 -4.58 0.84 -2.89
C LEU A 155 -4.84 1.87 -3.99
N ASP A 156 -3.83 2.19 -4.81
CA ASP A 156 -3.97 3.15 -5.91
C ASP A 156 -4.26 2.40 -7.22
N GLU A 157 -5.52 2.46 -7.65
CA GLU A 157 -6.03 1.79 -8.86
C GLU A 157 -5.70 0.28 -8.94
N PRO A 158 -5.92 -0.52 -7.86
CA PRO A 158 -5.42 -1.89 -7.77
C PRO A 158 -6.03 -2.85 -8.80
N LEU A 159 -7.15 -2.48 -9.41
CA LEU A 159 -7.90 -3.35 -10.33
C LEU A 159 -7.61 -3.07 -11.82
N THR A 160 -6.79 -2.09 -12.16
CA THR A 160 -6.55 -1.71 -13.58
C THR A 160 -5.79 -2.75 -14.39
N SER A 161 -5.32 -3.84 -13.77
CA SER A 161 -4.48 -4.87 -14.39
C SER A 161 -4.78 -6.28 -13.88
N LEU A 162 -5.89 -6.47 -13.20
CA LEU A 162 -6.34 -7.80 -12.78
C LEU A 162 -7.31 -8.33 -13.84
N ASP A 163 -6.77 -9.02 -14.85
CA ASP A 163 -7.53 -9.84 -15.80
C ASP A 163 -7.86 -11.20 -15.17
#